data_4150576633be4b71882495dc56fcb646
#
_entry.id   4150576633be4b71882495dc56fcb646
#
_cell.length_a   1.000
_cell.length_b   1.000
_cell.length_c   1.000
_cell.angle_alpha   90.00
_cell.angle_beta   90.00
_cell.angle_gamma   90.00
#
_symmetry.space_group_name_H-M   'P 1'
#
loop_
_entity.id
_entity.type
_entity.pdbx_description
1 polymer ?
#
loop_
_entity_poly.entity_id
_entity_poly.type
_entity_poly.pdbx_seq_one_letter_code
_entity_poly.pdbx_strand_id
1 'polypeptide(L)'
;MKYGVKNNLLEELKSMPYFNKDHVFQLGKDERKYNLKKSTIDTYISRFLKHKEIIPLKREMYVTSDFYNKNKGDISYLFYLANILRRPSCVSSWTALQYYNLATEVIHTITSVTPKVTRNYKTKIGTFSYQSIKESLFSDFSLVKGKPDSPADGFDFFIASPSKALFDLLYFKTRQFRGIKFEDINLLIEELRINIDEMNEEERKKFYSMTKNYINHE
;
A
#
# COMPACT_ATOMS: atom_id res chain seq x y z
N MET A 1 -31.34 -3.83 -25.21
CA MET A 1 -30.51 -2.61 -24.99
C MET A 1 -29.83 -2.52 -23.61
N LYS A 2 -30.47 -2.84 -22.48
CA LYS A 2 -29.83 -2.69 -21.13
C LYS A 2 -28.61 -3.59 -20.86
N TYR A 3 -28.50 -4.77 -21.49
CA TYR A 3 -27.35 -5.67 -21.30
C TYR A 3 -26.05 -5.13 -21.94
N GLY A 4 -26.13 -4.43 -23.07
CA GLY A 4 -24.95 -3.85 -23.72
C GLY A 4 -24.31 -2.73 -22.89
N VAL A 5 -25.12 -1.85 -22.30
CA VAL A 5 -24.63 -0.71 -21.49
C VAL A 5 -23.88 -1.19 -20.23
N LYS A 6 -24.40 -2.19 -19.52
CA LYS A 6 -23.71 -2.77 -18.35
C LYS A 6 -22.35 -3.32 -18.73
N ASN A 7 -22.28 -4.10 -19.81
CA ASN A 7 -21.04 -4.73 -20.25
C ASN A 7 -20.03 -3.69 -20.74
N ASN A 8 -20.46 -2.69 -21.48
CA ASN A 8 -19.57 -1.61 -21.94
C ASN A 8 -18.98 -0.82 -20.77
N LEU A 9 -19.78 -0.52 -19.73
CA LEU A 9 -19.29 0.12 -18.51
C LEU A 9 -18.24 -0.75 -17.81
N LEU A 10 -18.46 -2.07 -17.71
CA LEU A 10 -17.50 -2.99 -17.13
C LEU A 10 -16.19 -3.03 -17.93
N GLU A 11 -16.26 -3.03 -19.27
CA GLU A 11 -15.06 -3.02 -20.13
C GLU A 11 -14.22 -1.76 -19.90
N GLU A 12 -14.84 -0.59 -19.76
CA GLU A 12 -14.09 0.63 -19.42
C GLU A 12 -13.40 0.54 -18.05
N LEU A 13 -14.05 -0.09 -17.06
CA LEU A 13 -13.46 -0.28 -15.73
C LEU A 13 -12.29 -1.28 -15.74
N LYS A 14 -12.20 -2.19 -16.71
CA LYS A 14 -11.10 -3.17 -16.82
C LYS A 14 -9.74 -2.56 -17.15
N SER A 15 -9.69 -1.32 -17.62
CA SER A 15 -8.44 -0.58 -17.82
C SER A 15 -7.93 0.14 -16.57
N MET A 16 -8.74 0.22 -15.51
CA MET A 16 -8.42 0.99 -14.31
C MET A 16 -7.72 0.14 -13.24
N PRO A 17 -6.58 0.59 -12.67
CA PRO A 17 -5.89 -0.13 -11.60
C PRO A 17 -6.72 -0.24 -10.32
N TYR A 18 -7.61 0.67 -10.11
CA TYR A 18 -8.70 0.66 -9.14
C TYR A 18 -9.75 1.68 -9.56
N PHE A 19 -10.94 1.57 -9.02
CA PHE A 19 -11.98 2.59 -9.16
C PHE A 19 -12.81 2.68 -7.88
N ASN A 20 -13.42 3.83 -7.66
CA ASN A 20 -14.40 4.04 -6.62
C ASN A 20 -15.80 4.21 -7.21
N LYS A 21 -16.80 4.28 -6.35
CA LYS A 21 -18.20 4.48 -6.76
C LYS A 21 -18.38 5.78 -7.55
N ASP A 22 -17.62 6.83 -7.22
CA ASP A 22 -17.70 8.13 -7.91
C ASP A 22 -17.15 8.02 -9.33
N HIS A 23 -16.08 7.26 -9.58
CA HIS A 23 -15.59 6.98 -10.94
C HIS A 23 -16.68 6.29 -11.78
N VAL A 24 -17.34 5.27 -11.23
CA VAL A 24 -18.45 4.57 -11.93
C VAL A 24 -19.61 5.53 -12.20
N PHE A 25 -19.88 6.44 -11.27
CA PHE A 25 -20.92 7.42 -11.41
C PHE A 25 -20.60 8.48 -12.50
N GLN A 26 -19.36 8.96 -12.56
CA GLN A 26 -18.93 9.89 -13.61
C GLN A 26 -19.01 9.24 -14.99
N LEU A 27 -18.48 8.01 -15.14
CA LEU A 27 -18.62 7.26 -16.39
C LEU A 27 -20.08 7.05 -16.77
N GLY A 28 -20.92 6.64 -15.82
CA GLY A 28 -22.33 6.37 -16.04
C GLY A 28 -23.17 7.60 -16.40
N LYS A 29 -22.73 8.79 -16.00
CA LYS A 29 -23.38 10.07 -16.33
C LYS A 29 -23.06 10.60 -17.73
N ASP A 30 -22.07 10.06 -18.42
CA ASP A 30 -21.75 10.49 -19.79
C ASP A 30 -22.99 10.34 -20.68
N GLU A 31 -23.64 11.47 -20.97
CA GLU A 31 -24.89 11.53 -21.73
C GLU A 31 -24.74 10.97 -23.15
N ARG A 32 -23.54 11.06 -23.72
CA ARG A 32 -23.24 10.52 -25.05
C ARG A 32 -23.14 9.00 -25.07
N LYS A 33 -22.79 8.38 -23.89
CA LYS A 33 -22.58 6.94 -23.79
C LYS A 33 -23.67 6.24 -23.00
N TYR A 34 -24.04 6.72 -21.83
CA TYR A 34 -24.80 5.92 -20.87
C TYR A 34 -26.02 6.62 -20.26
N ASN A 35 -25.88 7.86 -19.81
CA ASN A 35 -26.94 8.64 -19.10
C ASN A 35 -27.65 7.83 -18.00
N LEU A 36 -26.90 7.23 -17.07
CA LEU A 36 -27.43 6.34 -16.04
C LEU A 36 -27.80 7.08 -14.76
N LYS A 37 -28.93 6.69 -14.15
CA LYS A 37 -29.30 7.13 -12.81
C LYS A 37 -28.43 6.46 -11.74
N LYS A 38 -28.20 7.16 -10.61
CA LYS A 38 -27.42 6.64 -9.48
C LYS A 38 -27.88 5.26 -9.00
N SER A 39 -29.19 5.04 -8.89
CA SER A 39 -29.78 3.76 -8.50
C SER A 39 -29.46 2.62 -9.48
N THR A 40 -29.34 2.93 -10.77
CA THR A 40 -28.94 1.95 -11.80
C THR A 40 -27.47 1.57 -11.63
N ILE A 41 -26.60 2.54 -11.35
CA ILE A 41 -25.17 2.30 -11.07
C ILE A 41 -25.00 1.44 -9.83
N ASP A 42 -25.71 1.74 -8.75
CA ASP A 42 -25.71 0.91 -7.52
C ASP A 42 -26.14 -0.54 -7.80
N THR A 43 -27.13 -0.70 -8.66
CA THR A 43 -27.57 -2.03 -9.12
C THR A 43 -26.49 -2.73 -9.92
N TYR A 44 -25.76 -2.03 -10.79
CA TYR A 44 -24.68 -2.62 -11.57
C TYR A 44 -23.51 -3.03 -10.69
N ILE A 45 -23.07 -2.18 -9.75
CA ILE A 45 -22.02 -2.51 -8.79
C ILE A 45 -22.40 -3.77 -7.99
N SER A 46 -23.64 -3.85 -7.49
CA SER A 46 -24.15 -5.02 -6.75
C SER A 46 -24.10 -6.29 -7.60
N ARG A 47 -24.47 -6.20 -8.90
CA ARG A 47 -24.40 -7.33 -9.83
C ARG A 47 -22.96 -7.72 -10.14
N PHE A 48 -22.05 -6.77 -10.37
CA PHE A 48 -20.63 -7.05 -10.58
C PHE A 48 -20.01 -7.77 -9.39
N LEU A 49 -20.35 -7.36 -8.16
CA LEU A 49 -19.93 -8.05 -6.92
C LEU A 49 -20.47 -9.48 -6.85
N LYS A 50 -21.77 -9.66 -7.14
CA LYS A 50 -22.42 -10.97 -7.12
C LYS A 50 -21.79 -11.94 -8.14
N HIS A 51 -21.47 -11.45 -9.33
CA HIS A 51 -20.83 -12.24 -10.39
C HIS A 51 -19.32 -12.33 -10.25
N LYS A 52 -18.71 -11.75 -9.19
CA LYS A 52 -17.26 -11.72 -8.98
C LYS A 52 -16.49 -11.04 -10.12
N GLU A 53 -17.15 -10.16 -10.87
CA GLU A 53 -16.55 -9.36 -11.94
C GLU A 53 -15.66 -8.25 -11.37
N ILE A 54 -15.94 -7.81 -10.11
CA ILE A 54 -15.15 -6.86 -9.36
C ILE A 54 -14.82 -7.39 -7.94
N ILE A 55 -13.70 -6.95 -7.40
CA ILE A 55 -13.18 -7.30 -6.07
C ILE A 55 -13.22 -6.06 -5.20
N PRO A 56 -13.88 -6.09 -4.02
CA PRO A 56 -13.86 -4.97 -3.10
C PRO A 56 -12.50 -4.85 -2.39
N LEU A 57 -11.94 -3.65 -2.36
CA LEU A 57 -10.69 -3.28 -1.67
C LEU A 57 -10.96 -2.67 -0.30
N LYS A 58 -11.89 -1.73 -0.26
CA LYS A 58 -12.49 -1.13 0.94
C LYS A 58 -13.88 -0.59 0.58
N ARG A 59 -14.56 0.06 1.53
CA ARG A 59 -15.87 0.67 1.27
C ARG A 59 -15.81 1.54 0.02
N GLU A 60 -16.70 1.27 -0.93
CA GLU A 60 -16.87 2.01 -2.20
C GLU A 60 -15.62 2.07 -3.10
N MET A 61 -14.66 1.17 -2.90
CA MET A 61 -13.46 1.07 -3.73
C MET A 61 -13.25 -0.37 -4.20
N TYR A 62 -12.97 -0.53 -5.48
CA TYR A 62 -12.97 -1.81 -6.16
C TYR A 62 -11.83 -1.89 -7.19
N VAL A 63 -11.55 -3.10 -7.63
CA VAL A 63 -10.78 -3.40 -8.85
C VAL A 63 -11.54 -4.47 -9.64
N THR A 64 -11.43 -4.49 -10.96
CA THR A 64 -12.00 -5.60 -11.74
C THR A 64 -11.17 -6.85 -11.54
N SER A 65 -11.83 -8.01 -11.53
CA SER A 65 -11.16 -9.31 -11.41
C SER A 65 -10.17 -9.53 -12.56
N ASP A 66 -10.49 -9.06 -13.75
CA ASP A 66 -9.63 -9.15 -14.94
C ASP A 66 -8.34 -8.34 -14.74
N PHE A 67 -8.44 -7.07 -14.29
CA PHE A 67 -7.26 -6.24 -14.04
C PHE A 67 -6.37 -6.86 -12.95
N TYR A 68 -6.96 -7.28 -11.83
CA TYR A 68 -6.23 -7.94 -10.77
C TYR A 68 -5.52 -9.20 -11.26
N ASN A 69 -6.20 -10.08 -11.98
CA ASN A 69 -5.61 -11.33 -12.45
C ASN A 69 -4.42 -11.12 -13.40
N LYS A 70 -4.45 -10.07 -14.22
CA LYS A 70 -3.34 -9.69 -15.10
C LYS A 70 -2.13 -9.16 -14.32
N ASN A 71 -2.34 -8.51 -13.18
CA ASN A 71 -1.30 -7.80 -12.43
C ASN A 71 -0.95 -8.42 -11.07
N LYS A 72 -1.59 -9.51 -10.65
CA LYS A 72 -1.40 -10.15 -9.33
C LYS A 72 0.02 -10.65 -9.04
N GLY A 73 0.83 -10.86 -10.09
CA GLY A 73 2.25 -11.23 -9.98
C GLY A 73 3.20 -10.03 -9.82
N ASP A 74 2.72 -8.81 -9.98
CA ASP A 74 3.51 -7.60 -9.83
C ASP A 74 3.36 -7.05 -8.41
N ILE A 75 4.44 -7.13 -7.62
CA ILE A 75 4.47 -6.61 -6.25
C ILE A 75 4.27 -5.09 -6.22
N SER A 76 4.70 -4.36 -7.25
CA SER A 76 4.52 -2.91 -7.37
C SER A 76 3.05 -2.54 -7.37
N TYR A 77 2.20 -3.38 -7.97
CA TYR A 77 0.75 -3.17 -7.95
C TYR A 77 0.17 -3.25 -6.53
N LEU A 78 0.64 -4.19 -5.70
CA LEU A 78 0.18 -4.28 -4.31
C LEU A 78 0.66 -3.08 -3.48
N PHE A 79 1.88 -2.59 -3.72
CA PHE A 79 2.42 -1.41 -3.04
C PHE A 79 1.69 -0.13 -3.48
N TYR A 80 1.40 -0.01 -4.77
CA TYR A 80 0.54 1.05 -5.29
C TYR A 80 -0.83 1.05 -4.60
N LEU A 81 -1.49 -0.11 -4.52
CA LEU A 81 -2.78 -0.23 -3.83
C LEU A 81 -2.67 0.11 -2.34
N ALA A 82 -1.57 -0.27 -1.67
CA ALA A 82 -1.33 0.11 -0.29
C ALA A 82 -1.35 1.64 -0.11
N ASN A 83 -0.69 2.38 -0.99
CA ASN A 83 -0.72 3.85 -0.94
C ASN A 83 -2.10 4.43 -1.27
N ILE A 84 -2.87 3.80 -2.17
CA ILE A 84 -4.22 4.25 -2.54
C ILE A 84 -5.24 4.00 -1.42
N LEU A 85 -5.15 2.87 -0.75
CA LEU A 85 -6.11 2.48 0.27
C LEU A 85 -6.12 3.43 1.47
N ARG A 86 -5.00 4.07 1.77
CA ARG A 86 -4.91 5.04 2.87
C ARG A 86 -3.88 6.14 2.58
N ARG A 87 -4.36 7.30 2.16
CA ARG A 87 -3.52 8.47 1.88
C ARG A 87 -3.55 9.46 3.06
N PRO A 88 -2.44 10.10 3.43
CA PRO A 88 -1.08 9.75 3.02
C PRO A 88 -0.59 8.49 3.73
N SER A 89 0.24 7.71 3.05
CA SER A 89 0.97 6.57 3.62
C SER A 89 2.16 6.22 2.73
N CYS A 90 3.15 5.55 3.29
CA CYS A 90 4.21 4.91 2.53
C CYS A 90 4.41 3.46 3.00
N VAL A 91 4.80 2.58 2.10
CA VAL A 91 5.22 1.22 2.43
C VAL A 91 6.46 1.29 3.31
N SER A 92 6.49 0.60 4.43
CA SER A 92 7.57 0.68 5.41
C SER A 92 7.68 -0.60 6.24
N SER A 93 8.58 -0.59 7.25
CA SER A 93 8.76 -1.69 8.17
C SER A 93 9.11 -2.99 7.42
N TRP A 94 8.57 -4.14 7.82
CA TRP A 94 8.87 -5.44 7.22
C TRP A 94 8.79 -5.46 5.70
N THR A 95 7.73 -4.92 5.11
CA THR A 95 7.52 -4.96 3.65
C THR A 95 8.61 -4.19 2.91
N ALA A 96 9.02 -3.02 3.41
CA ALA A 96 10.10 -2.26 2.79
C ALA A 96 11.45 -2.96 3.00
N LEU A 97 11.72 -3.52 4.19
CA LEU A 97 12.94 -4.29 4.43
C LEU A 97 13.05 -5.51 3.51
N GLN A 98 11.96 -6.22 3.26
CA GLN A 98 11.93 -7.31 2.26
C GLN A 98 12.20 -6.81 0.84
N TYR A 99 11.62 -5.67 0.47
CA TYR A 99 11.84 -5.07 -0.85
C TYR A 99 13.31 -4.75 -1.10
N TYR A 100 14.05 -4.36 -0.05
CA TYR A 100 15.50 -4.10 -0.09
C TYR A 100 16.36 -5.33 0.21
N ASN A 101 15.77 -6.53 0.34
CA ASN A 101 16.45 -7.78 0.68
C ASN A 101 17.14 -7.76 2.06
N LEU A 102 16.70 -6.91 2.97
CA LEU A 102 17.23 -6.81 4.35
C LEU A 102 16.54 -7.75 5.34
N ALA A 103 15.41 -8.31 4.98
CA ALA A 103 14.68 -9.29 5.80
C ALA A 103 14.31 -10.50 4.95
N THR A 104 14.54 -11.70 5.50
CA THR A 104 14.28 -12.99 4.85
C THR A 104 12.92 -13.58 5.19
N GLU A 105 12.23 -13.06 6.20
CA GLU A 105 10.92 -13.55 6.61
C GLU A 105 9.85 -13.28 5.53
N VAL A 106 9.08 -14.33 5.19
CA VAL A 106 7.95 -14.17 4.25
C VAL A 106 6.77 -13.53 4.96
N ILE A 107 6.48 -12.28 4.62
CA ILE A 107 5.37 -11.53 5.21
C ILE A 107 4.24 -11.39 4.18
N HIS A 108 3.08 -11.94 4.53
CA HIS A 108 1.87 -11.88 3.68
C HIS A 108 1.08 -10.57 3.82
N THR A 109 1.49 -9.70 4.75
CA THR A 109 0.82 -8.43 5.02
C THR A 109 1.65 -7.26 4.51
N ILE A 110 1.10 -6.44 3.64
CA ILE A 110 1.75 -5.20 3.22
C ILE A 110 1.71 -4.21 4.38
N THR A 111 2.87 -3.90 4.94
CA THR A 111 3.02 -2.97 6.06
C THR A 111 3.33 -1.57 5.57
N SER A 112 2.65 -0.59 6.15
CA SER A 112 2.79 0.82 5.81
C SER A 112 2.72 1.69 7.05
N VAL A 113 3.29 2.89 6.99
CA VAL A 113 3.14 3.93 8.00
C VAL A 113 2.30 5.09 7.47
N THR A 114 1.62 5.77 8.39
CA THR A 114 0.74 6.90 8.07
C THR A 114 0.65 7.84 9.27
N PRO A 115 0.51 9.17 9.10
CA PRO A 115 0.21 10.08 10.20
C PRO A 115 -1.25 9.96 10.70
N LYS A 116 -2.09 9.21 9.97
CA LYS A 116 -3.49 8.94 10.37
C LYS A 116 -3.56 7.77 11.34
N VAL A 117 -4.72 7.60 12.01
CA VAL A 117 -4.97 6.50 12.95
C VAL A 117 -4.69 5.13 12.34
N THR A 118 -4.16 4.21 13.12
CA THR A 118 -3.89 2.81 12.74
C THR A 118 -5.11 2.13 12.14
N ARG A 119 -4.91 1.39 11.05
CA ARG A 119 -5.98 0.65 10.38
C ARG A 119 -5.45 -0.55 9.60
N ASN A 120 -6.28 -1.60 9.56
CA ASN A 120 -6.03 -2.77 8.74
C ASN A 120 -7.16 -2.96 7.72
N TYR A 121 -6.80 -3.35 6.50
CA TYR A 121 -7.74 -3.78 5.47
C TYR A 121 -7.43 -5.23 5.10
N LYS A 122 -8.39 -6.12 5.34
CA LYS A 122 -8.34 -7.50 4.87
C LYS A 122 -9.21 -7.59 3.62
N THR A 123 -8.60 -7.93 2.51
CA THR A 123 -9.25 -8.03 1.20
C THR A 123 -9.00 -9.40 0.59
N LYS A 124 -9.68 -9.71 -0.51
CA LYS A 124 -9.41 -10.95 -1.27
C LYS A 124 -8.06 -10.95 -1.99
N ILE A 125 -7.43 -9.79 -2.14
CA ILE A 125 -6.16 -9.64 -2.87
C ILE A 125 -4.95 -9.51 -1.93
N GLY A 126 -5.17 -9.34 -0.63
CA GLY A 126 -4.12 -9.23 0.38
C GLY A 126 -4.58 -8.52 1.63
N THR A 127 -3.71 -8.54 2.63
CA THR A 127 -3.87 -7.79 3.89
C THR A 127 -2.95 -6.58 3.86
N PHE A 128 -3.50 -5.42 4.22
CA PHE A 128 -2.78 -4.14 4.27
C PHE A 128 -2.87 -3.59 5.70
N SER A 129 -1.72 -3.37 6.31
CA SER A 129 -1.61 -2.86 7.69
C SER A 129 -0.99 -1.47 7.68
N TYR A 130 -1.64 -0.54 8.36
CA TYR A 130 -1.19 0.85 8.50
C TYR A 130 -1.01 1.16 9.96
N GLN A 131 0.21 1.48 10.34
CA GLN A 131 0.55 1.91 11.70
C GLN A 131 0.65 3.43 11.74
N SER A 132 0.04 4.01 12.79
CA SER A 132 0.09 5.46 13.02
C SER A 132 1.47 5.85 13.52
N ILE A 133 2.08 6.85 12.90
CA ILE A 133 3.36 7.43 13.33
C ILE A 133 3.20 8.93 13.54
N LYS A 134 4.00 9.53 14.43
CA LYS A 134 4.03 10.99 14.65
C LYS A 134 4.30 11.70 13.33
N GLU A 135 3.63 12.81 13.04
CA GLU A 135 3.77 13.55 11.78
C GLU A 135 5.23 13.99 11.54
N SER A 136 5.94 14.37 12.58
CA SER A 136 7.37 14.71 12.54
C SER A 136 8.28 13.55 12.11
N LEU A 137 7.82 12.32 12.26
CA LEU A 137 8.53 11.09 11.82
C LEU A 137 8.02 10.56 10.48
N PHE A 138 6.98 11.17 9.87
CA PHE A 138 6.46 10.77 8.57
C PHE A 138 7.29 11.42 7.45
N SER A 139 8.50 10.96 7.29
CA SER A 139 9.51 11.47 6.34
C SER A 139 10.33 10.32 5.79
N ASP A 140 11.31 10.65 4.96
CA ASP A 140 12.35 9.72 4.51
C ASP A 140 11.82 8.54 3.68
N PHE A 141 10.94 8.87 2.74
CA PHE A 141 10.40 7.97 1.73
C PHE A 141 10.52 8.61 0.35
N SER A 142 10.58 7.77 -0.67
CA SER A 142 10.69 8.18 -2.07
C SER A 142 9.56 7.57 -2.90
N LEU A 143 9.28 8.21 -4.03
CA LEU A 143 8.43 7.66 -5.07
C LEU A 143 9.28 6.73 -5.94
N VAL A 144 8.95 5.45 -5.93
CA VAL A 144 9.54 4.44 -6.81
C VAL A 144 8.60 4.25 -7.99
N LYS A 145 9.16 4.31 -9.20
CA LYS A 145 8.41 4.00 -10.42
C LYS A 145 8.26 2.49 -10.56
N GLY A 146 7.05 2.05 -10.79
CA GLY A 146 6.78 0.66 -11.14
C GLY A 146 7.43 0.28 -12.48
N LYS A 147 7.43 -1.00 -12.81
CA LYS A 147 8.08 -1.50 -14.03
C LYS A 147 7.50 -0.82 -15.28
N PRO A 148 8.38 -0.35 -16.20
CA PRO A 148 7.96 0.37 -17.42
C PRO A 148 7.13 -0.47 -18.41
N ASP A 149 7.13 -1.79 -18.28
CA ASP A 149 6.42 -2.72 -19.15
C ASP A 149 4.96 -3.02 -18.74
N SER A 150 4.45 -2.32 -17.73
CA SER A 150 3.04 -2.43 -17.32
C SER A 150 2.16 -1.58 -18.26
N PRO A 151 1.01 -2.09 -18.75
CA PRO A 151 0.15 -1.41 -19.74
C PRO A 151 -0.48 -0.09 -19.26
N ALA A 152 -0.27 0.31 -18.04
CA ALA A 152 -0.65 1.61 -17.47
C ALA A 152 0.56 2.18 -16.75
N ASP A 153 1.25 3.15 -17.34
CA ASP A 153 2.30 4.04 -16.79
C ASP A 153 2.92 3.66 -15.42
N GLY A 154 3.31 2.39 -15.24
CA GLY A 154 3.88 1.83 -14.02
C GLY A 154 3.05 2.06 -12.72
N PHE A 155 3.07 1.10 -11.83
CA PHE A 155 2.44 1.28 -10.51
C PHE A 155 3.39 2.01 -9.58
N ASP A 156 3.43 3.34 -9.67
CA ASP A 156 4.26 4.18 -8.82
C ASP A 156 3.79 4.11 -7.37
N PHE A 157 4.71 3.94 -6.44
CA PHE A 157 4.40 3.82 -5.02
C PHE A 157 5.43 4.52 -4.14
N PHE A 158 4.99 5.02 -2.98
CA PHE A 158 5.86 5.55 -1.96
C PHE A 158 6.36 4.44 -1.05
N ILE A 159 7.67 4.39 -0.83
CA ILE A 159 8.33 3.44 0.06
C ILE A 159 9.37 4.15 0.92
N ALA A 160 9.45 3.79 2.18
CA ALA A 160 10.47 4.28 3.11
C ALA A 160 11.87 3.86 2.65
N SER A 161 12.89 4.69 2.91
CA SER A 161 14.27 4.28 2.72
C SER A 161 14.64 3.09 3.61
N PRO A 162 15.72 2.34 3.33
CA PRO A 162 16.16 1.23 4.16
C PRO A 162 16.31 1.60 5.65
N SER A 163 16.98 2.73 5.93
CA SER A 163 17.17 3.25 7.29
C SER A 163 15.84 3.56 7.98
N LYS A 164 14.92 4.21 7.25
CA LYS A 164 13.59 4.56 7.77
C LYS A 164 12.73 3.33 8.01
N ALA A 165 12.76 2.36 7.12
CA ALA A 165 12.01 1.12 7.24
C ALA A 165 12.43 0.34 8.50
N LEU A 166 13.74 0.28 8.79
CA LEU A 166 14.26 -0.36 9.98
C LEU A 166 13.91 0.44 11.24
N PHE A 167 14.05 1.77 11.20
CA PHE A 167 13.63 2.64 12.30
C PHE A 167 12.14 2.42 12.64
N ASP A 168 11.25 2.44 11.64
CA ASP A 168 9.82 2.23 11.84
C ASP A 168 9.52 0.85 12.43
N LEU A 169 10.21 -0.18 11.96
CA LEU A 169 10.06 -1.53 12.50
C LEU A 169 10.37 -1.55 14.01
N LEU A 170 11.53 -1.03 14.41
CA LEU A 170 11.94 -1.02 15.81
C LEU A 170 11.03 -0.10 16.64
N TYR A 171 10.68 1.07 16.12
CA TYR A 171 9.78 2.02 16.77
C TYR A 171 8.46 1.36 17.21
N PHE A 172 7.86 0.56 16.35
CA PHE A 172 6.61 -0.13 16.68
C PHE A 172 6.83 -1.38 17.53
N LYS A 173 7.89 -2.13 17.31
CA LYS A 173 8.21 -3.34 18.09
C LYS A 173 8.51 -3.02 19.56
N THR A 174 9.21 -1.93 19.79
CA THR A 174 9.62 -1.49 21.14
C THR A 174 8.65 -0.49 21.78
N ARG A 175 7.48 -0.29 21.21
CA ARG A 175 6.53 0.73 21.70
C ARG A 175 7.17 2.11 21.80
N GLN A 176 7.74 2.57 20.67
CA GLN A 176 8.39 3.89 20.56
C GLN A 176 9.72 3.98 21.32
N PHE A 177 10.52 2.92 21.28
CA PHE A 177 11.80 2.76 22.01
C PHE A 177 11.68 2.91 23.54
N ARG A 178 10.48 2.72 24.10
CA ARG A 178 10.24 2.88 25.53
C ARG A 178 11.09 1.89 26.35
N GLY A 179 12.00 2.41 27.17
CA GLY A 179 12.91 1.62 28.01
C GLY A 179 14.06 0.94 27.25
N ILE A 180 14.24 1.25 25.96
CA ILE A 180 15.35 0.74 25.15
C ILE A 180 16.51 1.72 25.21
N LYS A 181 17.71 1.21 25.46
CA LYS A 181 18.94 1.97 25.35
C LYS A 181 19.51 1.83 23.95
N PHE A 182 20.30 2.81 23.53
CA PHE A 182 20.92 2.76 22.20
C PHE A 182 21.83 1.53 22.00
N GLU A 183 22.49 1.08 23.07
CA GLU A 183 23.35 -0.10 23.08
C GLU A 183 22.58 -1.41 22.77
N ASP A 184 21.27 -1.46 23.08
CA ASP A 184 20.43 -2.63 22.87
C ASP A 184 19.97 -2.79 21.41
N ILE A 185 20.17 -1.76 20.57
CA ILE A 185 19.63 -1.72 19.20
C ILE A 185 20.15 -2.88 18.34
N ASN A 186 21.45 -3.19 18.43
CA ASN A 186 22.04 -4.29 17.66
C ASN A 186 21.46 -5.64 18.04
N LEU A 187 21.23 -5.90 19.32
CA LEU A 187 20.58 -7.12 19.79
C LEU A 187 19.18 -7.27 19.23
N LEU A 188 18.41 -6.19 19.19
CA LEU A 188 17.06 -6.19 18.59
C LEU A 188 17.10 -6.48 17.08
N ILE A 189 18.08 -5.94 16.37
CA ILE A 189 18.28 -6.20 14.94
C ILE A 189 18.59 -7.67 14.69
N GLU A 190 19.48 -8.26 15.50
CA GLU A 190 19.84 -9.67 15.44
C GLU A 190 18.65 -10.58 15.77
N GLU A 191 17.89 -10.28 16.84
CA GLU A 191 16.68 -11.02 17.22
C GLU A 191 15.63 -11.04 16.09
N LEU A 192 15.50 -9.92 15.38
CA LEU A 192 14.60 -9.78 14.25
C LEU A 192 15.18 -10.34 12.93
N ARG A 193 16.41 -10.88 12.97
CA ARG A 193 17.11 -11.43 11.79
C ARG A 193 17.16 -10.47 10.62
N ILE A 194 17.43 -9.19 10.91
CA ILE A 194 17.59 -8.18 9.87
C ILE A 194 19.05 -8.14 9.43
N ASN A 195 19.26 -8.25 8.14
CA ASN A 195 20.58 -8.27 7.50
C ASN A 195 21.11 -6.84 7.32
N ILE A 196 21.45 -6.18 8.43
CA ILE A 196 21.87 -4.76 8.39
C ILE A 196 23.17 -4.56 7.61
N ASP A 197 24.01 -5.59 7.49
CA ASP A 197 25.27 -5.52 6.74
C ASP A 197 25.07 -5.41 5.21
N GLU A 198 23.93 -5.87 4.70
CA GLU A 198 23.53 -5.67 3.31
C GLU A 198 23.03 -4.23 3.04
N MET A 199 22.78 -3.44 4.08
CA MET A 199 22.45 -2.02 3.95
C MET A 199 23.72 -1.24 3.59
N ASN A 200 23.62 -0.33 2.61
CA ASN A 200 24.77 0.52 2.28
C ASN A 200 25.17 1.38 3.49
N GLU A 201 26.45 1.80 3.49
CA GLU A 201 27.05 2.47 4.67
C GLU A 201 26.36 3.80 5.01
N GLU A 202 25.88 4.55 4.02
CA GLU A 202 25.19 5.81 4.21
C GLU A 202 23.84 5.61 4.92
N GLU A 203 23.03 4.67 4.44
CA GLU A 203 21.75 4.32 5.03
C GLU A 203 21.95 3.74 6.45
N ARG A 204 22.98 2.94 6.67
CA ARG A 204 23.32 2.40 8.00
C ARG A 204 23.68 3.51 8.99
N LYS A 205 24.54 4.45 8.60
CA LYS A 205 24.90 5.64 9.41
C LYS A 205 23.66 6.48 9.73
N LYS A 206 22.80 6.67 8.74
CA LYS A 206 21.55 7.41 8.85
C LYS A 206 20.58 6.74 9.85
N PHE A 207 20.43 5.42 9.78
CA PHE A 207 19.64 4.67 10.73
C PHE A 207 20.10 4.86 12.17
N TYR A 208 21.40 4.67 12.46
CA TYR A 208 21.93 4.83 13.80
C TYR A 208 21.81 6.27 14.31
N SER A 209 22.06 7.24 13.46
CA SER A 209 21.90 8.67 13.80
C SER A 209 20.45 9.00 14.15
N MET A 210 19.50 8.57 13.33
CA MET A 210 18.07 8.79 13.54
C MET A 210 17.60 8.14 14.85
N THR A 211 18.01 6.91 15.12
CA THR A 211 17.64 6.14 16.31
C THR A 211 18.24 6.75 17.56
N LYS A 212 19.52 7.13 17.55
CA LYS A 212 20.20 7.79 18.66
C LYS A 212 19.55 9.14 19.01
N ASN A 213 19.27 9.93 17.98
CA ASN A 213 18.62 11.23 18.18
C ASN A 213 17.23 11.07 18.80
N TYR A 214 16.47 10.08 18.35
CA TYR A 214 15.13 9.83 18.87
C TYR A 214 15.18 9.40 20.34
N ILE A 215 16.03 8.44 20.71
CA ILE A 215 16.15 7.90 22.08
C ILE A 215 16.65 8.99 23.04
N ASN A 216 17.56 9.87 22.62
CA ASN A 216 18.13 10.91 23.49
C ASN A 216 17.20 12.11 23.72
N HIS A 217 16.14 12.27 22.93
CA HIS A 217 15.22 13.40 23.01
C HIS A 217 13.83 13.05 23.61
N GLU A 218 13.59 11.79 23.97
CA GLU A 218 12.42 11.32 24.73
C GLU A 218 12.79 10.94 26.17
#